data_d9b4031e7830b5f263e308fdcd3953aa
#
_entry.id   d9b4031e7830b5f263e308fdcd3953aa
#
_cell.length_a   1.000
_cell.length_b   1.000
_cell.length_c   1.000
_cell.angle_alpha   90.00
_cell.angle_beta   90.00
_cell.angle_gamma   90.00
#
_symmetry.space_group_name_H-M   'P 1'
#
loop_
_entity.id
_entity.type
_entity.pdbx_description
1 polymer ?
#
loop_
_entity_poly.entity_id
_entity_poly.type
_entity_poly.pdbx_seq_one_letter_code
_entity_poly.pdbx_strand_id
1 'polypeptide(L)'
;MNLNLEKFKRDILFLPLGGSGEIGLNCNLYHYNGKWLIVDMGVGFTSEIPGVDVVAPDIDFIKQNIQNFVGIVITHIHEDHIGAIQYLWDELKLPIYATKFTSLFLKEKLSEYDFADEMKIIEVDIDKKLVLKPFELEFINLTHSTPEMSAILIKTPKGNILHTGDWKFEDKPILGKISNKKRLKQLGNRGEVLAMVSESTNIFQLSNTKNESDLLKNLKKVIKSNRSGLIVCTIFASNISRIITLSLAAKSAGRKVGVIGRSLYRIIKVANEMNFLPKGIEFVEEEDFGKYSKKELLIIATGCQGETTSGLWKLANDLQKNIKLNSGDTIIFSSRIIPGNEKAIYALYNKLSEKDVKIINSENEFVHLSGHYTRNELIEMYKLVRPRIVIATHGEEMHLAEHKRVAKECGVPNTIKGKNGDIIKIDSKNPEKTKVINHINLTNVAVDGKRLLPLNSHIIGERKKIAESGVFVVIIKVDRLFKMIDNPMISAVGNYDLLHEKLTKEMFEDEIKTAYNNGLIKISNPENGNNFDDDDKKETFLLKEINKKLGHIFQVDMGKKPFFVIKIIKI
;
A
#
# COMPACT_ATOMS: atom_id res chain seq x y z
N MET A 1 -1.59 -10.42 26.66
CA MET A 1 -2.59 -10.12 27.71
C MET A 1 -3.93 -9.90 27.04
N ASN A 2 -4.91 -10.74 27.31
CA ASN A 2 -6.27 -10.53 26.78
C ASN A 2 -6.86 -9.28 27.45
N LEU A 3 -7.07 -8.22 26.66
CA LEU A 3 -7.82 -7.06 27.13
C LEU A 3 -9.26 -7.52 27.45
N ASN A 4 -9.69 -7.35 28.69
CA ASN A 4 -11.09 -7.59 29.03
C ASN A 4 -11.94 -6.43 28.46
N LEU A 5 -12.39 -6.58 27.20
CA LEU A 5 -13.20 -5.58 26.48
C LEU A 5 -14.54 -5.26 27.18
N GLU A 6 -15.09 -6.20 27.96
CA GLU A 6 -16.32 -5.97 28.72
C GLU A 6 -16.19 -4.80 29.72
N LYS A 7 -14.98 -4.60 30.30
CA LYS A 7 -14.70 -3.44 31.16
C LYS A 7 -14.88 -2.10 30.45
N PHE A 8 -14.66 -2.08 29.12
CA PHE A 8 -14.73 -0.88 28.30
C PHE A 8 -15.96 -0.85 27.39
N LYS A 9 -16.93 -1.74 27.61
CA LYS A 9 -18.12 -1.88 26.76
C LYS A 9 -18.81 -0.55 26.44
N ARG A 10 -18.94 0.33 27.42
CA ARG A 10 -19.59 1.64 27.26
C ARG A 10 -18.63 2.77 26.90
N ASP A 11 -17.36 2.49 26.67
CA ASP A 11 -16.37 3.48 26.30
C ASP A 11 -16.20 3.59 24.78
N ILE A 12 -15.88 4.80 24.31
CA ILE A 12 -15.45 4.99 22.94
C ILE A 12 -13.99 4.60 22.86
N LEU A 13 -13.66 3.62 22.00
CA LEU A 13 -12.29 3.24 21.72
C LEU A 13 -11.97 3.47 20.24
N PHE A 14 -10.72 3.81 19.98
CA PHE A 14 -10.13 3.87 18.64
C PHE A 14 -8.94 2.92 18.61
N LEU A 15 -8.84 2.10 17.57
CA LEU A 15 -7.78 1.13 17.35
C LEU A 15 -7.37 1.14 15.88
N PRO A 16 -6.25 1.77 15.50
CA PRO A 16 -5.70 1.63 14.15
C PRO A 16 -5.01 0.26 14.01
N LEU A 17 -5.36 -0.50 12.98
CA LEU A 17 -4.62 -1.69 12.55
C LEU A 17 -3.59 -1.37 11.47
N GLY A 18 -3.69 -0.19 10.87
CA GLY A 18 -2.78 0.34 9.88
C GLY A 18 -2.93 1.86 9.73
N GLY A 19 -1.95 2.51 9.08
CA GLY A 19 -1.95 3.95 8.83
C GLY A 19 -1.43 4.82 9.99
N SER A 20 -1.09 4.26 11.15
CA SER A 20 -0.54 5.02 12.28
C SER A 20 0.93 4.69 12.50
N GLY A 21 1.82 5.55 12.00
CA GLY A 21 3.27 5.37 11.96
C GLY A 21 3.77 4.97 10.57
N GLU A 22 2.89 4.98 9.58
CA GLU A 22 3.18 4.69 8.16
C GLU A 22 2.20 5.44 7.26
N ILE A 23 2.58 5.64 5.99
CA ILE A 23 1.70 6.15 4.93
C ILE A 23 1.08 4.96 4.20
N GLY A 24 -0.25 4.97 4.05
CA GLY A 24 -1.01 3.86 3.49
C GLY A 24 -1.49 2.87 4.54
N LEU A 25 -1.92 1.67 4.11
CA LEU A 25 -2.42 0.58 4.96
C LEU A 25 -3.59 0.99 5.88
N ASN A 26 -4.40 1.97 5.49
CA ASN A 26 -5.44 2.53 6.35
C ASN A 26 -6.49 1.49 6.74
N CYS A 27 -6.55 1.16 8.03
CA CYS A 27 -7.55 0.27 8.62
C CYS A 27 -7.81 0.72 10.07
N ASN A 28 -8.94 1.39 10.28
CA ASN A 28 -9.23 2.08 11.54
C ASN A 28 -10.49 1.52 12.19
N LEU A 29 -10.38 1.07 13.43
CA LEU A 29 -11.48 0.48 14.17
C LEU A 29 -12.05 1.44 15.21
N TYR A 30 -13.37 1.54 15.28
CA TYR A 30 -14.10 2.34 16.26
C TYR A 30 -15.02 1.45 17.09
N HIS A 31 -14.98 1.60 18.40
CA HIS A 31 -15.79 0.82 19.33
C HIS A 31 -16.73 1.70 20.14
N TYR A 32 -17.93 1.21 20.31
CA TYR A 32 -18.87 1.69 21.32
C TYR A 32 -19.91 0.61 21.63
N ASN A 33 -20.30 0.49 22.90
CA ASN A 33 -21.33 -0.41 23.40
C ASN A 33 -21.17 -1.87 22.97
N GLY A 34 -19.93 -2.37 22.99
CA GLY A 34 -19.58 -3.75 22.65
C GLY A 34 -19.58 -4.05 21.15
N LYS A 35 -19.74 -3.04 20.29
CA LYS A 35 -19.70 -3.19 18.82
C LYS A 35 -18.56 -2.40 18.22
N TRP A 36 -18.04 -2.92 17.11
CA TRP A 36 -16.94 -2.34 16.34
C TRP A 36 -17.39 -1.95 14.93
N LEU A 37 -16.84 -0.88 14.44
CA LEU A 37 -16.97 -0.40 13.07
C LEU A 37 -15.59 -0.30 12.45
N ILE A 38 -15.41 -0.76 11.23
CA ILE A 38 -14.19 -0.59 10.45
C ILE A 38 -14.36 0.62 9.52
N VAL A 39 -13.39 1.51 9.49
CA VAL A 39 -13.29 2.59 8.50
C VAL A 39 -12.04 2.34 7.67
N ASP A 40 -12.25 2.10 6.38
CA ASP A 40 -11.27 1.71 5.38
C ASP A 40 -10.60 0.33 5.64
N MET A 41 -10.08 -0.26 4.57
CA MET A 41 -9.32 -1.51 4.58
C MET A 41 -8.33 -1.48 3.41
N GLY A 42 -7.27 -0.72 3.62
CA GLY A 42 -6.28 -0.41 2.61
C GLY A 42 -5.08 -1.35 2.63
N VAL A 43 -4.24 -1.23 1.58
CA VAL A 43 -2.94 -1.88 1.51
C VAL A 43 -1.81 -0.89 1.76
N GLY A 44 -0.67 -1.41 2.18
CA GLY A 44 0.62 -0.74 2.11
C GLY A 44 1.45 -1.30 0.97
N PHE A 45 2.48 -0.54 0.57
CA PHE A 45 3.43 -0.96 -0.46
C PHE A 45 4.81 -1.16 0.17
N THR A 46 5.56 -2.15 -0.33
CA THR A 46 6.90 -2.45 0.16
C THR A 46 7.81 -2.89 -0.99
N SER A 47 9.08 -2.52 -0.92
CA SER A 47 10.14 -3.02 -1.79
C SER A 47 11.19 -3.84 -1.02
N GLU A 48 10.99 -4.03 0.29
CA GLU A 48 11.97 -4.67 1.18
C GLU A 48 11.93 -6.20 1.16
N ILE A 49 10.89 -6.78 0.54
CA ILE A 49 10.67 -8.22 0.54
C ILE A 49 10.71 -8.72 -0.91
N PRO A 50 11.68 -9.56 -1.28
CA PRO A 50 11.78 -10.07 -2.63
C PRO A 50 10.49 -10.78 -3.09
N GLY A 51 9.94 -10.31 -4.23
CA GLY A 51 8.71 -10.86 -4.81
C GLY A 51 7.42 -10.47 -4.09
N VAL A 52 7.45 -9.48 -3.21
CA VAL A 52 6.28 -8.92 -2.52
C VAL A 52 6.27 -7.41 -2.67
N ASP A 53 5.24 -6.88 -3.32
CA ASP A 53 5.06 -5.44 -3.53
C ASP A 53 4.00 -4.84 -2.60
N VAL A 54 3.11 -5.69 -2.04
CA VAL A 54 1.91 -5.28 -1.31
C VAL A 54 1.84 -5.98 0.03
N VAL A 55 1.46 -5.20 1.06
CA VAL A 55 1.15 -5.71 2.40
C VAL A 55 -0.28 -5.33 2.79
N ALA A 56 -0.95 -6.19 3.54
CA ALA A 56 -2.28 -5.98 4.07
C ALA A 56 -2.23 -5.95 5.61
N PRO A 57 -3.22 -5.30 6.28
CA PRO A 57 -3.26 -5.23 7.73
C PRO A 57 -3.48 -6.60 8.38
N ASP A 58 -3.00 -6.75 9.60
CA ASP A 58 -3.32 -7.87 10.47
C ASP A 58 -4.80 -7.78 10.90
N ILE A 59 -5.58 -8.79 10.57
CA ILE A 59 -7.01 -8.84 10.90
C ILE A 59 -7.37 -9.86 12.00
N ASP A 60 -6.40 -10.43 12.70
CA ASP A 60 -6.67 -11.45 13.70
C ASP A 60 -7.56 -10.92 14.84
N PHE A 61 -7.39 -9.66 15.24
CA PHE A 61 -8.30 -9.04 16.20
C PHE A 61 -9.74 -8.99 15.68
N ILE A 62 -9.93 -8.69 14.40
CA ILE A 62 -11.26 -8.65 13.77
C ILE A 62 -11.86 -10.07 13.76
N LYS A 63 -11.11 -11.07 13.30
CA LYS A 63 -11.56 -12.47 13.24
C LYS A 63 -11.98 -13.01 14.61
N GLN A 64 -11.17 -12.75 15.64
CA GLN A 64 -11.47 -13.19 17.02
C GLN A 64 -12.73 -12.53 17.61
N ASN A 65 -13.15 -11.39 17.08
CA ASN A 65 -14.29 -10.62 17.58
C ASN A 65 -15.36 -10.38 16.51
N ILE A 66 -15.39 -11.16 15.44
CA ILE A 66 -16.16 -10.90 14.21
C ILE A 66 -17.66 -10.66 14.48
N GLN A 67 -18.26 -11.37 15.44
CA GLN A 67 -19.67 -11.23 15.84
C GLN A 67 -20.00 -9.83 16.41
N ASN A 68 -18.99 -9.06 16.76
CA ASN A 68 -19.14 -7.71 17.30
C ASN A 68 -18.93 -6.63 16.25
N PHE A 69 -18.54 -6.98 15.02
CA PHE A 69 -18.37 -6.01 13.95
C PHE A 69 -19.68 -5.76 13.21
N VAL A 70 -19.98 -4.49 12.95
CA VAL A 70 -21.22 -4.07 12.26
C VAL A 70 -21.02 -3.88 10.75
N GLY A 71 -19.77 -3.75 10.28
CA GLY A 71 -19.43 -3.62 8.87
C GLY A 71 -18.19 -2.77 8.63
N ILE A 72 -17.92 -2.58 7.35
CA ILE A 72 -16.80 -1.79 6.82
C ILE A 72 -17.37 -0.56 6.12
N VAL A 73 -16.92 0.63 6.49
CA VAL A 73 -17.29 1.90 5.84
C VAL A 73 -16.09 2.41 5.07
N ILE A 74 -16.30 2.77 3.82
CA ILE A 74 -15.23 3.23 2.93
C ILE A 74 -15.35 4.73 2.70
N THR A 75 -14.23 5.44 2.89
CA THR A 75 -14.13 6.89 2.67
C THR A 75 -14.00 7.23 1.19
N HIS A 76 -13.16 6.50 0.44
CA HIS A 76 -12.90 6.68 -1.00
C HIS A 76 -12.13 5.49 -1.60
N ILE A 77 -11.78 5.56 -2.92
CA ILE A 77 -11.34 4.43 -3.73
C ILE A 77 -9.83 4.19 -3.80
N HIS A 78 -8.98 4.95 -3.12
CA HIS A 78 -7.53 4.73 -3.20
C HIS A 78 -7.13 3.37 -2.62
N GLU A 79 -6.08 2.76 -3.18
CA GLU A 79 -5.64 1.42 -2.80
C GLU A 79 -5.26 1.31 -1.33
N ASP A 80 -4.69 2.34 -0.77
CA ASP A 80 -4.34 2.43 0.64
C ASP A 80 -5.56 2.62 1.58
N HIS A 81 -6.79 2.64 1.02
CA HIS A 81 -8.07 2.65 1.74
C HIS A 81 -8.98 1.47 1.40
N ILE A 82 -8.86 0.87 0.21
CA ILE A 82 -9.71 -0.27 -0.20
C ILE A 82 -8.93 -1.50 -0.65
N GLY A 83 -7.63 -1.38 -0.90
CA GLY A 83 -6.86 -2.40 -1.59
C GLY A 83 -6.79 -3.75 -0.88
N ALA A 84 -6.92 -3.79 0.45
CA ALA A 84 -6.89 -5.04 1.19
C ALA A 84 -8.23 -5.81 1.14
N ILE A 85 -9.33 -5.18 0.73
CA ILE A 85 -10.64 -5.84 0.63
C ILE A 85 -10.56 -7.09 -0.24
N GLN A 86 -9.89 -7.02 -1.39
CA GLN A 86 -9.75 -8.13 -2.33
C GLN A 86 -8.99 -9.34 -1.75
N TYR A 87 -8.25 -9.17 -0.68
CA TYR A 87 -7.45 -10.22 -0.04
C TYR A 87 -8.06 -10.73 1.25
N LEU A 88 -8.80 -9.87 1.96
CA LEU A 88 -9.22 -10.13 3.34
C LEU A 88 -10.74 -10.32 3.51
N TRP A 89 -11.55 -9.84 2.55
CA TRP A 89 -13.00 -9.82 2.73
C TRP A 89 -13.59 -11.22 2.86
N ASP A 90 -13.08 -12.21 2.13
CA ASP A 90 -13.60 -13.59 2.16
C ASP A 90 -13.49 -14.24 3.55
N GLU A 91 -12.47 -13.86 4.32
CA GLU A 91 -12.33 -14.30 5.72
C GLU A 91 -13.28 -13.57 6.68
N LEU A 92 -13.71 -12.35 6.35
CA LEU A 92 -14.51 -11.51 7.24
C LEU A 92 -16.01 -11.55 6.91
N LYS A 93 -16.36 -11.59 5.65
CA LYS A 93 -17.75 -11.57 5.10
C LYS A 93 -18.65 -10.47 5.70
N LEU A 94 -18.04 -9.34 6.04
CA LEU A 94 -18.74 -8.18 6.59
C LEU A 94 -19.38 -7.35 5.46
N PRO A 95 -20.54 -6.71 5.71
CA PRO A 95 -21.13 -5.78 4.76
C PRO A 95 -20.24 -4.55 4.59
N ILE A 96 -20.14 -4.04 3.35
CA ILE A 96 -19.39 -2.85 2.98
C ILE A 96 -20.37 -1.73 2.68
N TYR A 97 -20.13 -0.54 3.25
CA TYR A 97 -20.93 0.66 3.07
C TYR A 97 -20.08 1.72 2.38
N ALA A 98 -20.49 2.18 1.22
CA ALA A 98 -19.72 3.12 0.42
C ALA A 98 -20.64 4.04 -0.42
N THR A 99 -20.13 5.21 -0.80
CA THR A 99 -20.84 6.10 -1.74
C THR A 99 -21.01 5.43 -3.10
N LYS A 100 -21.88 5.97 -3.92
CA LYS A 100 -22.26 5.36 -5.21
C LYS A 100 -21.05 5.07 -6.10
N PHE A 101 -20.18 6.06 -6.28
CA PHE A 101 -18.99 5.89 -7.10
C PHE A 101 -18.05 4.81 -6.54
N THR A 102 -17.80 4.85 -5.22
CA THR A 102 -16.96 3.85 -4.54
C THR A 102 -17.57 2.45 -4.63
N SER A 103 -18.88 2.33 -4.48
CA SER A 103 -19.61 1.05 -4.62
C SER A 103 -19.49 0.45 -6.03
N LEU A 104 -19.66 1.27 -7.07
CA LEU A 104 -19.50 0.83 -8.45
C LEU A 104 -18.06 0.43 -8.75
N PHE A 105 -17.10 1.22 -8.27
CA PHE A 105 -15.67 0.92 -8.46
C PHE A 105 -15.28 -0.38 -7.77
N LEU A 106 -15.73 -0.62 -6.53
CA LEU A 106 -15.47 -1.86 -5.81
C LEU A 106 -16.08 -3.07 -6.53
N LYS A 107 -17.32 -2.98 -7.01
CA LYS A 107 -17.96 -4.06 -7.79
C LYS A 107 -17.16 -4.38 -9.04
N GLU A 108 -16.76 -3.36 -9.80
CA GLU A 108 -15.96 -3.55 -11.02
C GLU A 108 -14.56 -4.12 -10.70
N LYS A 109 -13.90 -3.62 -9.65
CA LYS A 109 -12.58 -4.09 -9.22
C LYS A 109 -12.61 -5.55 -8.78
N LEU A 110 -13.66 -5.95 -8.08
CA LEU A 110 -13.77 -7.25 -7.42
C LEU A 110 -14.50 -8.29 -8.25
N SER A 111 -15.02 -7.92 -9.42
CA SER A 111 -15.78 -8.82 -10.32
C SER A 111 -15.00 -10.06 -10.79
N GLU A 112 -13.68 -10.02 -10.73
CA GLU A 112 -12.81 -11.13 -11.13
C GLU A 112 -12.55 -12.17 -9.98
N TYR A 113 -13.09 -11.92 -8.78
CA TYR A 113 -12.90 -12.78 -7.61
C TYR A 113 -14.10 -13.70 -7.39
N ASP A 114 -13.84 -14.94 -6.97
CA ASP A 114 -14.86 -15.98 -6.80
C ASP A 114 -15.94 -15.61 -5.76
N PHE A 115 -15.60 -14.75 -4.79
CA PHE A 115 -16.52 -14.27 -3.76
C PHE A 115 -17.32 -13.00 -4.16
N ALA A 116 -17.14 -12.48 -5.36
CA ALA A 116 -17.73 -11.21 -5.78
C ALA A 116 -19.26 -11.18 -5.61
N ASP A 117 -19.94 -12.27 -5.97
CA ASP A 117 -21.40 -12.40 -5.89
C ASP A 117 -21.93 -12.51 -4.44
N GLU A 118 -21.09 -12.97 -3.50
CA GLU A 118 -21.43 -13.03 -2.08
C GLU A 118 -21.28 -11.68 -1.39
N MET A 119 -20.55 -10.76 -2.01
CA MET A 119 -20.15 -9.50 -1.37
C MET A 119 -21.32 -8.53 -1.26
N LYS A 120 -21.68 -8.20 -0.03
CA LYS A 120 -22.75 -7.24 0.26
C LYS A 120 -22.19 -5.82 0.27
N ILE A 121 -22.17 -5.17 -0.89
CA ILE A 121 -21.83 -3.74 -1.02
C ILE A 121 -23.12 -2.92 -1.02
N ILE A 122 -23.27 -2.07 0.00
CA ILE A 122 -24.45 -1.24 0.25
C ILE A 122 -24.11 0.20 -0.10
N GLU A 123 -24.80 0.75 -1.08
CA GLU A 123 -24.67 2.14 -1.47
C GLU A 123 -25.22 3.07 -0.40
N VAL A 124 -24.44 4.08 -0.04
CA VAL A 124 -24.80 5.11 0.94
C VAL A 124 -24.99 6.44 0.24
N ASP A 125 -26.09 7.09 0.55
CA ASP A 125 -26.38 8.45 0.12
C ASP A 125 -25.66 9.45 1.05
N ILE A 126 -24.84 10.33 0.48
CA ILE A 126 -24.10 11.36 1.23
C ILE A 126 -25.05 12.31 1.99
N ASP A 127 -26.25 12.52 1.48
CA ASP A 127 -27.22 13.42 2.08
C ASP A 127 -28.10 12.74 3.15
N LYS A 128 -27.90 11.45 3.41
CA LYS A 128 -28.66 10.65 4.39
C LYS A 128 -27.79 10.11 5.51
N LYS A 129 -28.44 9.83 6.63
CA LYS A 129 -27.81 9.18 7.78
C LYS A 129 -27.85 7.66 7.57
N LEU A 130 -26.76 7.00 7.91
CA LEU A 130 -26.65 5.54 7.95
C LEU A 130 -26.67 5.08 9.42
N VAL A 131 -27.60 4.22 9.79
CA VAL A 131 -27.69 3.70 11.17
C VAL A 131 -27.17 2.29 11.22
N LEU A 132 -26.02 2.12 11.87
CA LEU A 132 -25.38 0.83 12.16
C LEU A 132 -25.26 0.68 13.70
N LYS A 133 -26.37 0.32 14.35
CA LYS A 133 -26.43 0.31 15.84
C LYS A 133 -25.18 -0.34 16.46
N PRO A 134 -24.51 0.33 17.42
CA PRO A 134 -24.93 1.52 18.13
C PRO A 134 -24.48 2.85 17.51
N PHE A 135 -23.96 2.86 16.28
CA PHE A 135 -23.46 4.05 15.57
C PHE A 135 -24.54 4.65 14.67
N GLU A 136 -24.56 5.99 14.57
CA GLU A 136 -25.19 6.74 13.49
C GLU A 136 -24.07 7.43 12.70
N LEU A 137 -24.04 7.23 11.39
CA LEU A 137 -23.00 7.76 10.52
C LEU A 137 -23.56 8.87 9.62
N GLU A 138 -22.78 9.92 9.42
CA GLU A 138 -23.06 10.98 8.47
C GLU A 138 -21.83 11.15 7.57
N PHE A 139 -22.05 11.05 6.25
CA PHE A 139 -21.02 11.28 5.25
C PHE A 139 -20.97 12.76 4.92
N ILE A 140 -19.80 13.38 5.10
CA ILE A 140 -19.59 14.80 4.83
C ILE A 140 -18.64 14.93 3.65
N ASN A 141 -19.15 15.39 2.52
CA ASN A 141 -18.35 15.55 1.32
C ASN A 141 -17.14 16.47 1.54
N LEU A 142 -15.96 15.95 1.23
CA LEU A 142 -14.71 16.71 1.11
C LEU A 142 -14.11 16.50 -0.28
N THR A 143 -13.25 17.41 -0.71
CA THR A 143 -12.54 17.26 -1.98
C THR A 143 -11.26 16.46 -1.79
N HIS A 144 -10.95 15.65 -2.77
CA HIS A 144 -9.71 14.88 -2.89
C HIS A 144 -9.38 14.68 -4.38
N SER A 145 -8.47 13.76 -4.72
CA SER A 145 -8.18 13.39 -6.11
C SER A 145 -9.22 12.44 -6.73
N THR A 146 -10.12 11.88 -5.91
CA THR A 146 -11.24 11.04 -6.33
C THR A 146 -12.58 11.70 -6.03
N PRO A 147 -13.64 11.42 -6.80
CA PRO A 147 -14.98 11.94 -6.52
C PRO A 147 -15.58 11.27 -5.27
N GLU A 148 -16.57 11.93 -4.68
CA GLU A 148 -17.37 11.45 -3.56
C GLU A 148 -16.57 11.07 -2.30
N MET A 149 -15.32 11.54 -2.20
CA MET A 149 -14.56 11.41 -0.95
C MET A 149 -15.36 12.05 0.19
N SER A 150 -15.48 11.32 1.30
CA SER A 150 -16.30 11.75 2.43
C SER A 150 -15.58 11.54 3.76
N ALA A 151 -15.55 12.59 4.57
CA ALA A 151 -15.29 12.42 6.00
C ALA A 151 -16.50 11.74 6.65
N ILE A 152 -16.25 10.86 7.63
CA ILE A 152 -17.29 10.12 8.34
C ILE A 152 -17.46 10.68 9.75
N LEU A 153 -18.62 11.29 10.01
CA LEU A 153 -19.00 11.66 11.37
C LEU A 153 -19.67 10.47 12.04
N ILE A 154 -18.95 9.83 12.95
CA ILE A 154 -19.41 8.66 13.72
C ILE A 154 -20.04 9.19 15.01
N LYS A 155 -21.37 9.09 15.12
CA LYS A 155 -22.12 9.58 16.27
C LYS A 155 -22.41 8.44 17.24
N THR A 156 -22.16 8.73 18.50
CA THR A 156 -22.49 7.85 19.63
C THR A 156 -23.14 8.68 20.75
N PRO A 157 -23.90 8.08 21.65
CA PRO A 157 -24.48 8.78 22.81
C PRO A 157 -23.44 9.43 23.73
N LYS A 158 -22.17 9.04 23.64
CA LYS A 158 -21.08 9.60 24.47
C LYS A 158 -20.28 10.72 23.79
N GLY A 159 -20.46 10.91 22.50
CA GLY A 159 -19.77 11.93 21.73
C GLY A 159 -19.56 11.50 20.29
N ASN A 160 -19.24 12.47 19.43
CA ASN A 160 -19.07 12.23 18.01
C ASN A 160 -17.59 12.28 17.63
N ILE A 161 -17.19 11.39 16.72
CA ILE A 161 -15.86 11.32 16.17
C ILE A 161 -15.94 11.68 14.69
N LEU A 162 -15.11 12.61 14.25
CA LEU A 162 -14.94 12.92 12.84
C LEU A 162 -13.69 12.21 12.31
N HIS A 163 -13.86 11.16 11.49
CA HIS A 163 -12.78 10.56 10.71
C HIS A 163 -12.70 11.29 9.38
N THR A 164 -11.58 11.97 9.12
CA THR A 164 -11.49 12.84 7.93
C THR A 164 -11.33 12.09 6.64
N GLY A 165 -10.72 10.87 6.66
CA GLY A 165 -10.12 10.29 5.46
C GLY A 165 -9.08 11.23 4.87
N ASP A 166 -8.79 11.10 3.58
CA ASP A 166 -7.86 11.96 2.84
C ASP A 166 -8.58 13.13 2.20
N TRP A 167 -8.05 14.33 2.37
CA TRP A 167 -8.81 15.51 1.96
C TRP A 167 -7.93 16.72 1.62
N LYS A 168 -8.52 17.64 0.89
CA LYS A 168 -8.07 19.02 0.74
C LYS A 168 -9.27 19.96 0.69
N PHE A 169 -9.06 21.25 0.77
CA PHE A 169 -10.09 22.23 0.43
C PHE A 169 -9.83 22.75 -0.98
N GLU A 170 -10.78 22.53 -1.87
CA GLU A 170 -10.73 23.01 -3.24
C GLU A 170 -12.01 23.75 -3.56
N ASP A 171 -11.88 25.05 -3.86
CA ASP A 171 -13.03 25.90 -4.10
C ASP A 171 -13.58 25.78 -5.55
N LYS A 172 -12.78 25.24 -6.47
CA LYS A 172 -13.14 25.06 -7.88
C LYS A 172 -12.71 23.67 -8.38
N PRO A 173 -13.28 22.58 -7.83
CA PRO A 173 -12.98 21.23 -8.30
C PRO A 173 -13.48 21.07 -9.74
N ILE A 174 -12.75 20.32 -10.55
CA ILE A 174 -13.16 20.01 -11.92
C ILE A 174 -14.24 18.93 -11.96
N LEU A 175 -14.36 18.18 -10.88
CA LEU A 175 -15.31 17.09 -10.72
C LEU A 175 -15.86 17.07 -9.27
N GLY A 176 -17.16 16.77 -9.15
CA GLY A 176 -17.81 16.61 -7.85
C GLY A 176 -18.21 17.92 -7.18
N LYS A 177 -18.63 17.80 -5.94
CA LYS A 177 -19.06 18.94 -5.10
C LYS A 177 -17.86 19.54 -4.38
N ILE A 178 -17.89 20.82 -4.07
CA ILE A 178 -16.92 21.48 -3.17
C ILE A 178 -17.01 20.88 -1.77
N SER A 179 -15.93 20.97 -1.00
CA SER A 179 -15.91 20.54 0.41
C SER A 179 -17.00 21.24 1.22
N ASN A 180 -17.75 20.48 2.02
CA ASN A 180 -18.86 21.01 2.80
C ASN A 180 -18.39 21.76 4.07
N LYS A 181 -17.63 22.85 3.86
CA LYS A 181 -17.14 23.72 4.94
C LYS A 181 -18.27 24.27 5.82
N LYS A 182 -19.47 24.47 5.22
CA LYS A 182 -20.67 24.93 5.97
C LYS A 182 -21.05 23.91 7.04
N ARG A 183 -21.08 22.62 6.71
CA ARG A 183 -21.40 21.56 7.69
C ARG A 183 -20.33 21.44 8.75
N LEU A 184 -19.05 21.47 8.36
CA LEU A 184 -17.92 21.46 9.31
C LEU A 184 -18.02 22.63 10.32
N LYS A 185 -18.31 23.84 9.84
CA LYS A 185 -18.52 25.02 10.69
C LYS A 185 -19.73 24.88 11.63
N GLN A 186 -20.82 24.26 11.16
CA GLN A 186 -21.98 23.98 12.03
C GLN A 186 -21.61 23.02 13.16
N LEU A 187 -20.84 21.95 12.87
CA LEU A 187 -20.35 21.02 13.88
C LEU A 187 -19.52 21.73 14.96
N GLY A 188 -18.56 22.59 14.52
CA GLY A 188 -17.72 23.33 15.45
C GLY A 188 -18.48 24.38 16.28
N ASN A 189 -19.42 25.10 15.66
CA ASN A 189 -20.23 26.11 16.38
C ASN A 189 -21.13 25.49 17.46
N ARG A 190 -21.53 24.21 17.28
CA ARG A 190 -22.35 23.49 18.24
C ARG A 190 -21.50 22.65 19.22
N GLY A 191 -20.17 22.62 19.05
CA GLY A 191 -19.29 21.78 19.88
C GLY A 191 -19.58 20.28 19.73
N GLU A 192 -20.06 19.86 18.56
CA GLU A 192 -20.51 18.47 18.34
C GLU A 192 -19.37 17.47 18.19
N VAL A 193 -18.13 17.89 17.85
CA VAL A 193 -17.00 16.98 17.60
C VAL A 193 -16.15 16.81 18.85
N LEU A 194 -16.24 15.64 19.46
CA LEU A 194 -15.41 15.26 20.59
C LEU A 194 -13.97 14.98 20.14
N ALA A 195 -13.81 14.12 19.13
CA ALA A 195 -12.52 13.75 18.60
C ALA A 195 -12.49 13.87 17.07
N MET A 196 -11.36 14.29 16.51
CA MET A 196 -11.07 14.25 15.08
C MET A 196 -9.89 13.32 14.85
N VAL A 197 -10.11 12.28 14.05
CA VAL A 197 -9.07 11.37 13.54
C VAL A 197 -8.74 11.84 12.13
N SER A 198 -7.50 12.28 11.91
CA SER A 198 -7.13 13.00 10.69
C SER A 198 -5.81 12.54 10.11
N GLU A 199 -5.76 12.45 8.78
CA GLU A 199 -4.54 12.16 8.02
C GLU A 199 -3.41 13.17 8.31
N SER A 200 -2.17 12.77 8.02
CA SER A 200 -0.97 13.58 8.28
C SER A 200 -0.02 13.66 7.09
N THR A 201 -0.37 13.07 5.95
CA THR A 201 0.52 12.87 4.79
C THR A 201 1.22 14.13 4.30
N ASN A 202 0.53 15.27 4.28
CA ASN A 202 1.03 16.54 3.74
C ASN A 202 1.33 17.61 4.80
N ILE A 203 1.50 17.22 6.06
CA ILE A 203 1.66 18.16 7.19
C ILE A 203 2.82 19.16 7.01
N PHE A 204 3.85 18.79 6.27
CA PHE A 204 5.00 19.65 5.98
C PHE A 204 4.80 20.59 4.78
N GLN A 205 3.68 20.46 4.05
CA GLN A 205 3.41 21.29 2.87
C GLN A 205 2.86 22.67 3.29
N LEU A 206 3.66 23.71 3.09
CA LEU A 206 3.34 25.08 3.49
C LEU A 206 2.71 25.93 2.37
N SER A 207 2.76 25.46 1.12
CA SER A 207 2.30 26.26 -0.04
C SER A 207 0.80 26.53 0.01
N ASN A 208 0.40 27.61 -0.67
CA ASN A 208 -1.03 27.91 -0.83
C ASN A 208 -1.69 26.87 -1.74
N THR A 209 -2.95 26.59 -1.45
CA THR A 209 -3.77 25.67 -2.24
C THR A 209 -3.96 26.22 -3.65
N LYS A 210 -3.63 25.42 -4.65
CA LYS A 210 -4.00 25.61 -6.05
C LYS A 210 -5.17 24.69 -6.38
N ASN A 211 -5.96 25.05 -7.39
CA ASN A 211 -7.10 24.25 -7.83
C ASN A 211 -6.76 23.44 -9.08
N GLU A 212 -7.47 22.36 -9.33
CA GLU A 212 -7.34 21.57 -10.56
C GLU A 212 -7.63 22.42 -11.81
N SER A 213 -8.50 23.44 -11.69
CA SER A 213 -8.75 24.41 -12.75
C SER A 213 -7.52 25.26 -13.11
N ASP A 214 -6.64 25.56 -12.15
CA ASP A 214 -5.39 26.29 -12.42
C ASP A 214 -4.36 25.37 -13.08
N LEU A 215 -4.32 24.11 -12.67
CA LEU A 215 -3.51 23.09 -13.32
C LEU A 215 -3.96 22.87 -14.77
N LEU A 216 -5.26 22.82 -15.05
CA LEU A 216 -5.81 22.74 -16.41
C LEU A 216 -5.29 23.88 -17.30
N LYS A 217 -5.27 25.12 -16.79
CA LYS A 217 -4.74 26.27 -17.53
C LYS A 217 -3.28 26.09 -17.90
N ASN A 218 -2.47 25.57 -16.95
CA ASN A 218 -1.04 25.34 -17.20
C ASN A 218 -0.80 24.16 -18.14
N LEU A 219 -1.50 23.02 -17.93
CA LEU A 219 -1.39 21.86 -18.82
C LEU A 219 -1.78 22.19 -20.26
N LYS A 220 -2.79 23.06 -20.49
CA LYS A 220 -3.09 23.57 -21.83
C LYS A 220 -1.90 24.31 -22.46
N LYS A 221 -1.14 25.10 -21.71
CA LYS A 221 0.08 25.78 -22.19
C LYS A 221 1.18 24.76 -22.49
N VAL A 222 1.47 23.87 -21.55
CA VAL A 222 2.50 22.84 -21.69
C VAL A 222 2.23 21.94 -22.90
N ILE A 223 1.01 21.45 -23.08
CA ILE A 223 0.62 20.60 -24.22
C ILE A 223 0.73 21.37 -25.54
N LYS A 224 0.26 22.64 -25.58
CA LYS A 224 0.35 23.47 -26.77
C LYS A 224 1.79 23.84 -27.15
N SER A 225 2.72 23.96 -26.23
CA SER A 225 4.13 24.23 -26.54
C SER A 225 4.90 23.01 -27.03
N ASN A 226 4.37 21.78 -26.85
CA ASN A 226 4.99 20.53 -27.29
C ASN A 226 4.18 19.90 -28.44
N ARG A 227 4.22 20.52 -29.64
CA ARG A 227 3.29 20.22 -30.76
C ARG A 227 3.75 19.11 -31.69
N SER A 228 5.04 18.82 -31.79
CA SER A 228 5.60 18.01 -32.88
C SER A 228 5.54 16.51 -32.63
N GLY A 229 5.65 16.06 -31.39
CA GLY A 229 5.75 14.65 -31.02
C GLY A 229 4.51 14.10 -30.31
N LEU A 230 4.61 12.85 -29.92
CA LEU A 230 3.70 12.21 -28.98
C LEU A 230 3.82 12.88 -27.60
N ILE A 231 2.70 13.05 -26.93
CA ILE A 231 2.69 13.40 -25.50
C ILE A 231 2.16 12.21 -24.71
N VAL A 232 2.94 11.74 -23.73
CA VAL A 232 2.49 10.74 -22.77
C VAL A 232 2.44 11.38 -21.39
N CYS A 233 1.28 11.31 -20.75
CA CYS A 233 1.10 11.78 -19.36
C CYS A 233 0.93 10.59 -18.43
N THR A 234 1.82 10.45 -17.44
CA THR A 234 1.65 9.42 -16.42
C THR A 234 1.05 10.01 -15.14
N ILE A 235 0.09 9.27 -14.56
CA ILE A 235 -0.72 9.69 -13.42
C ILE A 235 -1.03 8.52 -12.49
N PHE A 236 -1.48 8.81 -11.28
CA PHE A 236 -2.21 7.82 -10.47
C PHE A 236 -3.53 7.47 -11.14
N ALA A 237 -3.77 6.21 -11.43
CA ALA A 237 -4.95 5.76 -12.19
C ALA A 237 -6.28 6.16 -11.52
N SER A 238 -6.31 6.24 -10.20
CA SER A 238 -7.48 6.63 -9.41
C SER A 238 -7.84 8.11 -9.49
N ASN A 239 -6.95 8.96 -10.05
CA ASN A 239 -7.18 10.40 -10.14
C ASN A 239 -8.03 10.77 -11.36
N ILE A 240 -9.35 10.64 -11.25
CA ILE A 240 -10.30 10.97 -12.32
C ILE A 240 -10.26 12.47 -12.67
N SER A 241 -10.12 13.33 -11.69
CA SER A 241 -10.00 14.77 -11.94
C SER A 241 -8.85 15.07 -12.90
N ARG A 242 -7.73 14.35 -12.76
CA ARG A 242 -6.57 14.49 -13.64
C ARG A 242 -6.82 13.90 -15.03
N ILE A 243 -7.51 12.77 -15.14
CA ILE A 243 -7.94 12.21 -16.43
C ILE A 243 -8.77 13.24 -17.19
N ILE A 244 -9.76 13.86 -16.53
CA ILE A 244 -10.61 14.91 -17.12
C ILE A 244 -9.76 16.13 -17.52
N THR A 245 -8.90 16.60 -16.63
CA THR A 245 -8.02 17.76 -16.87
C THR A 245 -7.13 17.55 -18.08
N LEU A 246 -6.47 16.39 -18.18
CA LEU A 246 -5.61 16.04 -19.32
C LEU A 246 -6.42 15.92 -20.62
N SER A 247 -7.60 15.29 -20.56
CA SER A 247 -8.48 15.14 -21.72
C SER A 247 -8.96 16.49 -22.26
N LEU A 248 -9.36 17.41 -21.37
CA LEU A 248 -9.74 18.78 -21.76
C LEU A 248 -8.55 19.58 -22.31
N ALA A 249 -7.37 19.38 -21.74
CA ALA A 249 -6.16 20.04 -22.23
C ALA A 249 -5.72 19.49 -23.59
N ALA A 250 -5.78 18.17 -23.82
CA ALA A 250 -5.54 17.53 -25.10
C ALA A 250 -6.51 18.02 -26.18
N LYS A 251 -7.82 18.00 -25.88
CA LYS A 251 -8.88 18.50 -26.79
C LYS A 251 -8.62 19.95 -27.21
N SER A 252 -8.19 20.81 -26.25
CA SER A 252 -7.87 22.22 -26.56
C SER A 252 -6.65 22.40 -27.49
N ALA A 253 -5.83 21.38 -27.63
CA ALA A 253 -4.65 21.33 -28.50
C ALA A 253 -4.90 20.52 -29.80
N GLY A 254 -6.15 20.08 -30.01
CA GLY A 254 -6.53 19.27 -31.17
C GLY A 254 -6.02 17.82 -31.12
N ARG A 255 -5.67 17.32 -29.91
CA ARG A 255 -5.19 15.95 -29.73
C ARG A 255 -6.31 15.02 -29.31
N LYS A 256 -6.29 13.79 -29.83
CA LYS A 256 -7.07 12.64 -29.34
C LYS A 256 -6.40 12.11 -28.08
N VAL A 257 -7.20 11.51 -27.19
CA VAL A 257 -6.70 10.95 -25.93
C VAL A 257 -6.69 9.43 -26.02
N GLY A 258 -5.53 8.83 -25.87
CA GLY A 258 -5.39 7.39 -25.71
C GLY A 258 -5.13 7.02 -24.25
N VAL A 259 -5.32 5.74 -23.91
CA VAL A 259 -5.13 5.23 -22.55
C VAL A 259 -4.32 3.94 -22.60
N ILE A 260 -3.34 3.80 -21.67
CA ILE A 260 -2.56 2.57 -21.50
C ILE A 260 -2.56 2.18 -20.02
N GLY A 261 -3.14 1.02 -19.70
CA GLY A 261 -3.13 0.45 -18.35
C GLY A 261 -4.52 0.01 -17.87
N ARG A 262 -4.63 -1.23 -17.39
CA ARG A 262 -5.92 -1.85 -16.96
C ARG A 262 -6.67 -1.04 -15.91
N SER A 263 -5.96 -0.50 -14.93
CA SER A 263 -6.57 0.31 -13.86
C SER A 263 -7.19 1.62 -14.40
N LEU A 264 -6.60 2.23 -15.44
CA LEU A 264 -7.17 3.40 -16.10
C LEU A 264 -8.46 3.04 -16.87
N TYR A 265 -8.48 1.94 -17.60
CA TYR A 265 -9.70 1.47 -18.27
C TYR A 265 -10.83 1.21 -17.28
N ARG A 266 -10.52 0.52 -16.17
CA ARG A 266 -11.50 0.22 -15.12
C ARG A 266 -12.13 1.50 -14.55
N ILE A 267 -11.32 2.49 -14.19
CA ILE A 267 -11.83 3.72 -13.60
C ILE A 267 -12.59 4.60 -14.61
N ILE A 268 -12.15 4.63 -15.86
CA ILE A 268 -12.84 5.34 -16.96
C ILE A 268 -14.22 4.71 -17.22
N LYS A 269 -14.33 3.38 -17.19
CA LYS A 269 -15.61 2.67 -17.32
C LYS A 269 -16.60 3.13 -16.25
N VAL A 270 -16.19 3.13 -14.97
CA VAL A 270 -17.03 3.57 -13.86
C VAL A 270 -17.35 5.08 -13.95
N ALA A 271 -16.36 5.90 -14.31
CA ALA A 271 -16.57 7.33 -14.47
C ALA A 271 -17.57 7.64 -15.61
N ASN A 272 -17.56 6.84 -16.68
CA ASN A 272 -18.52 6.97 -17.79
C ASN A 272 -19.93 6.57 -17.36
N GLU A 273 -20.08 5.46 -16.61
CA GLU A 273 -21.36 5.02 -16.05
C GLU A 273 -21.98 6.09 -15.13
N MET A 274 -21.15 6.81 -14.37
CA MET A 274 -21.56 7.91 -13.51
C MET A 274 -21.76 9.24 -14.26
N ASN A 275 -21.53 9.29 -15.58
CA ASN A 275 -21.56 10.52 -16.37
C ASN A 275 -20.59 11.60 -15.85
N PHE A 276 -19.44 11.21 -15.31
CA PHE A 276 -18.42 12.14 -14.83
C PHE A 276 -17.52 12.66 -15.95
N LEU A 277 -17.44 11.94 -17.06
CA LEU A 277 -16.63 12.38 -18.19
C LEU A 277 -17.32 13.51 -18.96
N PRO A 278 -16.59 14.57 -19.31
CA PRO A 278 -17.14 15.68 -20.11
C PRO A 278 -17.64 15.19 -21.49
N LYS A 279 -18.76 15.72 -21.94
CA LYS A 279 -19.33 15.39 -23.26
C LYS A 279 -18.32 15.62 -24.40
N GLY A 280 -18.24 14.66 -25.31
CA GLY A 280 -17.34 14.69 -26.48
C GLY A 280 -15.87 14.45 -26.16
N ILE A 281 -15.57 13.79 -25.04
CA ILE A 281 -14.30 13.12 -24.80
C ILE A 281 -14.49 11.65 -25.11
N GLU A 282 -13.75 11.17 -26.11
CA GLU A 282 -13.66 9.78 -26.50
C GLU A 282 -12.22 9.34 -26.35
N PHE A 283 -12.01 8.12 -25.86
CA PHE A 283 -10.67 7.54 -25.71
C PHE A 283 -10.38 6.63 -26.91
N VAL A 284 -9.17 6.79 -27.44
CA VAL A 284 -8.64 5.93 -28.50
C VAL A 284 -8.14 4.64 -27.87
N GLU A 285 -8.56 3.51 -28.38
CA GLU A 285 -8.10 2.20 -27.94
C GLU A 285 -6.65 1.94 -28.35
N GLU A 286 -5.93 1.10 -27.60
CA GLU A 286 -4.50 0.82 -27.83
C GLU A 286 -4.24 0.29 -29.24
N GLU A 287 -5.14 -0.54 -29.80
CA GLU A 287 -5.03 -1.13 -31.13
C GLU A 287 -5.10 -0.08 -32.24
N ASP A 288 -5.72 1.05 -31.94
CA ASP A 288 -5.97 2.12 -32.92
C ASP A 288 -4.90 3.24 -32.91
N PHE A 289 -3.91 3.18 -31.99
CA PHE A 289 -2.89 4.22 -31.91
C PHE A 289 -2.12 4.42 -33.23
N GLY A 290 -1.84 3.34 -33.94
CA GLY A 290 -1.18 3.38 -35.25
C GLY A 290 -1.94 4.10 -36.36
N LYS A 291 -3.23 4.37 -36.18
CA LYS A 291 -4.07 5.10 -37.14
C LYS A 291 -3.87 6.63 -37.07
N TYR A 292 -3.21 7.13 -36.01
CA TYR A 292 -3.02 8.53 -35.77
C TYR A 292 -1.54 8.89 -35.84
N SER A 293 -1.24 10.08 -36.32
CA SER A 293 0.12 10.63 -36.22
C SER A 293 0.42 10.98 -34.75
N LYS A 294 1.70 10.89 -34.35
CA LYS A 294 2.12 11.17 -32.95
C LYS A 294 1.69 12.54 -32.45
N LYS A 295 1.70 13.56 -33.31
CA LYS A 295 1.25 14.92 -32.97
C LYS A 295 -0.26 15.03 -32.70
N GLU A 296 -1.04 14.04 -33.11
CA GLU A 296 -2.48 14.00 -32.88
C GLU A 296 -2.87 13.24 -31.61
N LEU A 297 -1.91 12.57 -30.95
CA LEU A 297 -2.16 11.77 -29.76
C LEU A 297 -1.61 12.42 -28.47
N LEU A 298 -2.38 12.31 -27.42
CA LEU A 298 -1.95 12.37 -26.02
C LEU A 298 -2.35 11.07 -25.35
N ILE A 299 -1.38 10.36 -24.76
CA ILE A 299 -1.63 9.08 -24.08
C ILE A 299 -1.56 9.31 -22.58
N ILE A 300 -2.59 8.87 -21.86
CA ILE A 300 -2.58 8.78 -20.41
C ILE A 300 -2.14 7.36 -20.05
N ALA A 301 -1.06 7.23 -19.27
CA ALA A 301 -0.46 5.94 -18.94
C ALA A 301 -0.30 5.73 -17.43
N THR A 302 -0.43 4.49 -16.97
CA THR A 302 0.03 4.08 -15.64
C THR A 302 1.56 4.07 -15.60
N GLY A 303 2.16 4.07 -14.39
CA GLY A 303 3.61 3.97 -14.24
C GLY A 303 4.27 5.19 -13.63
N CYS A 304 3.50 6.03 -12.95
CA CYS A 304 4.01 7.27 -12.37
C CYS A 304 4.96 7.05 -11.16
N GLN A 305 5.02 5.83 -10.64
CA GLN A 305 5.92 5.45 -9.53
C GLN A 305 7.03 4.48 -9.99
N GLY A 306 7.21 4.28 -11.29
CA GLY A 306 8.26 3.42 -11.84
C GLY A 306 7.93 1.93 -11.85
N GLU A 307 6.65 1.58 -11.72
CA GLU A 307 6.17 0.18 -11.67
C GLU A 307 6.52 -0.57 -12.97
N THR A 308 7.22 -1.68 -12.86
CA THR A 308 7.79 -2.42 -14.00
C THR A 308 6.77 -3.11 -14.91
N THR A 309 5.52 -3.23 -14.47
CA THR A 309 4.42 -3.81 -15.28
C THR A 309 3.52 -2.75 -15.91
N SER A 310 3.80 -1.48 -15.67
CA SER A 310 2.96 -0.33 -16.06
C SER A 310 3.02 0.01 -17.55
N GLY A 311 2.06 0.83 -17.98
CA GLY A 311 1.99 1.31 -19.37
C GLY A 311 3.21 2.12 -19.78
N LEU A 312 3.67 3.05 -18.94
CA LEU A 312 4.85 3.86 -19.25
C LEU A 312 6.14 3.04 -19.26
N TRP A 313 6.29 2.07 -18.35
CA TRP A 313 7.42 1.15 -18.37
C TRP A 313 7.49 0.36 -19.68
N LYS A 314 6.34 -0.16 -20.15
CA LYS A 314 6.26 -0.87 -21.43
C LYS A 314 6.66 0.02 -22.61
N LEU A 315 6.21 1.29 -22.62
CA LEU A 315 6.62 2.26 -23.63
C LEU A 315 8.12 2.55 -23.58
N ALA A 316 8.69 2.74 -22.40
CA ALA A 316 10.12 3.02 -22.21
C ALA A 316 11.01 1.86 -22.66
N ASN A 317 10.53 0.62 -22.58
CA ASN A 317 11.25 -0.60 -22.97
C ASN A 317 10.83 -1.17 -24.35
N ASP A 318 10.12 -0.41 -25.18
CA ASP A 318 9.62 -0.83 -26.50
C ASP A 318 8.74 -2.09 -26.51
N LEU A 319 8.13 -2.39 -25.37
CA LEU A 319 7.23 -3.54 -25.20
C LEU A 319 5.79 -3.24 -25.64
N GLN A 320 5.48 -1.98 -25.96
CA GLN A 320 4.18 -1.59 -26.50
C GLN A 320 4.14 -1.79 -28.02
N LYS A 321 3.16 -2.57 -28.51
CA LYS A 321 3.13 -3.01 -29.90
C LYS A 321 2.77 -1.89 -30.90
N ASN A 322 1.81 -1.05 -30.53
CA ASN A 322 1.13 -0.16 -31.49
C ASN A 322 1.72 1.26 -31.52
N ILE A 323 2.61 1.60 -30.59
CA ILE A 323 3.28 2.91 -30.56
C ILE A 323 4.63 2.81 -29.86
N LYS A 324 5.64 3.58 -30.36
CA LYS A 324 6.98 3.65 -29.79
C LYS A 324 7.36 5.07 -29.48
N LEU A 325 8.17 5.27 -28.45
CA LEU A 325 8.77 6.57 -28.13
C LEU A 325 9.96 6.86 -29.05
N ASN A 326 10.07 8.09 -29.53
CA ASN A 326 11.18 8.57 -30.35
C ASN A 326 11.66 9.93 -29.83
N SER A 327 12.85 10.34 -30.30
CA SER A 327 13.34 11.71 -30.07
C SER A 327 12.28 12.75 -30.45
N GLY A 328 12.13 13.77 -29.61
CA GLY A 328 11.12 14.82 -29.76
C GLY A 328 9.75 14.52 -29.16
N ASP A 329 9.49 13.31 -28.68
CA ASP A 329 8.29 13.01 -27.87
C ASP A 329 8.42 13.62 -26.46
N THR A 330 7.32 13.81 -25.77
CA THR A 330 7.29 14.44 -24.44
C THR A 330 6.58 13.54 -23.44
N ILE A 331 7.22 13.30 -22.29
CA ILE A 331 6.63 12.57 -21.16
C ILE A 331 6.36 13.56 -20.02
N ILE A 332 5.13 13.60 -19.55
CA ILE A 332 4.68 14.45 -18.43
C ILE A 332 4.37 13.56 -17.24
N PHE A 333 5.15 13.71 -16.17
CA PHE A 333 4.86 13.08 -14.87
C PHE A 333 3.91 13.99 -14.07
N SER A 334 2.62 13.74 -14.20
CA SER A 334 1.59 14.50 -13.49
C SER A 334 1.28 13.85 -12.14
N SER A 335 2.31 13.52 -11.41
CA SER A 335 2.31 12.88 -10.09
C SER A 335 3.45 13.42 -9.23
N ARG A 336 3.38 13.18 -7.93
CA ARG A 336 4.51 13.36 -7.01
C ARG A 336 5.22 12.02 -6.84
N ILE A 337 6.50 12.03 -6.60
CA ILE A 337 7.27 10.85 -6.19
C ILE A 337 6.85 10.49 -4.76
N ILE A 338 6.40 9.26 -4.55
CA ILE A 338 6.16 8.72 -3.22
C ILE A 338 7.52 8.32 -2.63
N PRO A 339 7.84 8.72 -1.39
CA PRO A 339 9.08 8.31 -0.74
C PRO A 339 9.29 6.79 -0.79
N GLY A 340 10.51 6.38 -1.18
CA GLY A 340 10.87 4.98 -1.41
C GLY A 340 10.84 4.53 -2.88
N ASN A 341 10.17 5.27 -3.77
CA ASN A 341 10.08 4.95 -5.20
C ASN A 341 11.12 5.68 -6.06
N GLU A 342 11.99 6.50 -5.46
CA GLU A 342 12.96 7.36 -6.17
C GLU A 342 13.83 6.54 -7.13
N LYS A 343 14.39 5.41 -6.69
CA LYS A 343 15.25 4.55 -7.51
C LYS A 343 14.52 4.01 -8.74
N ALA A 344 13.28 3.56 -8.59
CA ALA A 344 12.47 3.02 -9.68
C ALA A 344 12.14 4.12 -10.71
N ILE A 345 11.78 5.32 -10.23
CA ILE A 345 11.46 6.47 -11.08
C ILE A 345 12.71 6.96 -11.81
N TYR A 346 13.87 7.07 -11.15
CA TYR A 346 15.10 7.48 -11.80
C TYR A 346 15.59 6.44 -12.82
N ALA A 347 15.40 5.14 -12.55
CA ALA A 347 15.67 4.10 -13.54
C ALA A 347 14.80 4.28 -14.80
N LEU A 348 13.52 4.64 -14.61
CA LEU A 348 12.62 4.96 -15.72
C LEU A 348 13.03 6.25 -16.43
N TYR A 349 13.42 7.31 -15.71
CA TYR A 349 13.94 8.55 -16.31
C TYR A 349 15.16 8.28 -17.17
N ASN A 350 16.12 7.47 -16.72
CA ASN A 350 17.30 7.09 -17.49
C ASN A 350 16.92 6.43 -18.83
N LYS A 351 16.02 5.43 -18.79
CA LYS A 351 15.53 4.77 -20.01
C LYS A 351 14.81 5.73 -20.98
N LEU A 352 14.06 6.67 -20.46
CA LEU A 352 13.41 7.70 -21.26
C LEU A 352 14.44 8.67 -21.86
N SER A 353 15.47 9.05 -21.10
CA SER A 353 16.54 9.93 -21.56
C SER A 353 17.38 9.28 -22.67
N GLU A 354 17.63 7.96 -22.61
CA GLU A 354 18.29 7.20 -23.69
C GLU A 354 17.55 7.30 -25.03
N LYS A 355 16.23 7.58 -25.01
CA LYS A 355 15.40 7.77 -26.20
C LYS A 355 15.31 9.24 -26.65
N ASP A 356 16.03 10.14 -26.00
CA ASP A 356 16.03 11.59 -26.26
C ASP A 356 14.60 12.19 -26.24
N VAL A 357 13.78 11.72 -25.27
CA VAL A 357 12.45 12.30 -25.03
C VAL A 357 12.52 13.39 -23.97
N LYS A 358 11.68 14.40 -24.11
CA LYS A 358 11.57 15.49 -23.14
C LYS A 358 10.80 15.04 -21.91
N ILE A 359 11.38 15.17 -20.71
CA ILE A 359 10.74 14.86 -19.43
C ILE A 359 10.28 16.15 -18.74
N ILE A 360 8.99 16.21 -18.39
CA ILE A 360 8.37 17.28 -17.62
C ILE A 360 7.79 16.69 -16.36
N ASN A 361 8.14 17.23 -15.20
CA ASN A 361 7.66 16.81 -13.89
C ASN A 361 7.32 18.01 -13.00
N SER A 362 6.88 17.75 -11.77
CA SER A 362 6.47 18.80 -10.82
C SER A 362 7.62 19.68 -10.29
N GLU A 363 8.86 19.31 -10.55
CA GLU A 363 10.04 20.09 -10.15
C GLU A 363 10.36 21.19 -11.16
N ASN A 364 10.10 20.93 -12.46
CA ASN A 364 10.43 21.86 -13.54
C ASN A 364 9.21 22.59 -14.12
N GLU A 365 7.99 22.12 -13.86
CA GLU A 365 6.77 22.73 -14.38
C GLU A 365 5.55 22.41 -13.47
N PHE A 366 4.58 23.32 -13.41
CA PHE A 366 3.34 23.08 -12.66
C PHE A 366 2.42 22.10 -13.41
N VAL A 367 2.73 20.80 -13.29
CA VAL A 367 1.98 19.70 -13.94
C VAL A 367 1.31 18.76 -12.96
N HIS A 368 1.47 18.98 -11.67
CA HIS A 368 0.85 18.16 -10.62
C HIS A 368 0.27 19.01 -9.50
N LEU A 369 -0.78 18.48 -8.88
CA LEU A 369 -1.42 19.02 -7.67
C LEU A 369 -1.75 17.86 -6.74
N SER A 370 -1.38 17.97 -5.47
CA SER A 370 -1.68 16.97 -4.44
C SER A 370 -3.18 16.84 -4.20
N GLY A 371 -3.63 15.63 -3.86
CA GLY A 371 -4.97 15.36 -3.35
C GLY A 371 -5.15 15.69 -1.87
N HIS A 372 -4.04 15.85 -1.12
CA HIS A 372 -4.04 16.07 0.32
C HIS A 372 -3.90 17.55 0.66
N TYR A 373 -4.35 17.92 1.87
CA TYR A 373 -4.35 19.28 2.37
C TYR A 373 -2.95 19.90 2.47
N THR A 374 -2.91 21.23 2.52
CA THR A 374 -1.74 22.00 2.99
C THR A 374 -1.88 22.30 4.47
N ARG A 375 -0.77 22.64 5.17
CA ARG A 375 -0.83 23.00 6.59
C ARG A 375 -1.85 24.13 6.87
N ASN A 376 -1.97 25.10 5.98
CA ASN A 376 -2.94 26.19 6.13
C ASN A 376 -4.39 25.69 6.09
N GLU A 377 -4.68 24.71 5.25
CA GLU A 377 -6.00 24.07 5.20
C GLU A 377 -6.28 23.26 6.46
N LEU A 378 -5.29 22.58 7.03
CA LEU A 378 -5.43 21.88 8.31
C LEU A 378 -5.76 22.87 9.44
N ILE A 379 -5.07 24.02 9.49
CA ILE A 379 -5.37 25.09 10.45
C ILE A 379 -6.81 25.62 10.23
N GLU A 380 -7.25 25.75 8.99
CA GLU A 380 -8.63 26.10 8.66
C GLU A 380 -9.62 25.03 9.15
N MET A 381 -9.31 23.74 8.93
CA MET A 381 -10.12 22.62 9.42
C MET A 381 -10.30 22.70 10.94
N TYR A 382 -9.25 22.96 11.70
CA TYR A 382 -9.33 23.11 13.15
C TYR A 382 -10.22 24.30 13.56
N LYS A 383 -10.14 25.42 12.85
CA LYS A 383 -11.01 26.60 13.10
C LYS A 383 -12.48 26.32 12.80
N LEU A 384 -12.75 25.50 11.77
CA LEU A 384 -14.12 25.12 11.39
C LEU A 384 -14.70 24.10 12.37
N VAL A 385 -13.96 23.01 12.67
CA VAL A 385 -14.45 21.84 13.41
C VAL A 385 -14.35 22.03 14.92
N ARG A 386 -13.30 22.70 15.41
CA ARG A 386 -13.01 22.92 16.84
C ARG A 386 -13.06 21.63 17.67
N PRO A 387 -12.31 20.58 17.28
CA PRO A 387 -12.34 19.31 17.99
C PRO A 387 -11.73 19.48 19.39
N ARG A 388 -12.26 18.71 20.37
CA ARG A 388 -11.67 18.69 21.73
C ARG A 388 -10.44 17.77 21.81
N ILE A 389 -10.36 16.78 20.92
CA ILE A 389 -9.28 15.81 20.82
C ILE A 389 -8.90 15.69 19.35
N VAL A 390 -7.60 15.62 19.05
CA VAL A 390 -7.09 15.23 17.74
C VAL A 390 -6.27 13.95 17.89
N ILE A 391 -6.53 12.98 17.02
CA ILE A 391 -5.74 11.76 16.87
C ILE A 391 -5.16 11.79 15.45
N ALA A 392 -3.85 11.96 15.36
CA ALA A 392 -3.13 11.95 14.09
C ALA A 392 -2.97 10.52 13.58
N THR A 393 -3.30 10.30 12.30
CA THR A 393 -3.17 9.03 11.58
C THR A 393 -2.62 9.26 10.18
N HIS A 394 -2.49 8.22 9.37
CA HIS A 394 -2.06 8.23 7.98
C HIS A 394 -0.80 9.06 7.78
N GLY A 395 0.29 8.58 8.32
CA GLY A 395 1.59 9.23 8.26
C GLY A 395 2.64 8.48 9.06
N GLU A 396 3.88 8.64 8.65
CA GLU A 396 5.02 8.16 9.40
C GLU A 396 5.15 8.88 10.75
N GLU A 397 5.97 8.37 11.64
CA GLU A 397 6.20 8.90 12.99
C GLU A 397 6.47 10.41 13.01
N MET A 398 7.28 10.90 12.05
CA MET A 398 7.58 12.32 11.93
C MET A 398 6.37 13.17 11.52
N HIS A 399 5.50 12.63 10.65
CA HIS A 399 4.27 13.29 10.23
C HIS A 399 3.28 13.40 11.40
N LEU A 400 3.11 12.31 12.17
CA LEU A 400 2.21 12.29 13.33
C LEU A 400 2.70 13.24 14.44
N ALA A 401 4.03 13.30 14.66
CA ALA A 401 4.62 14.20 15.64
C ALA A 401 4.39 15.66 15.28
N GLU A 402 4.61 16.03 14.00
CA GLU A 402 4.37 17.40 13.52
C GLU A 402 2.87 17.76 13.53
N HIS A 403 2.00 16.81 13.14
CA HIS A 403 0.56 17.02 13.20
C HIS A 403 0.10 17.33 14.63
N LYS A 404 0.58 16.55 15.61
CA LYS A 404 0.33 16.79 17.04
C LYS A 404 0.78 18.19 17.46
N ARG A 405 1.97 18.66 16.99
CA ARG A 405 2.50 19.99 17.29
C ARG A 405 1.59 21.07 16.72
N VAL A 406 1.21 20.97 15.46
CA VAL A 406 0.31 21.94 14.78
C VAL A 406 -1.06 22.01 15.45
N ALA A 407 -1.64 20.85 15.79
CA ALA A 407 -2.93 20.81 16.48
C ALA A 407 -2.88 21.51 17.84
N LYS A 408 -1.79 21.30 18.61
CA LYS A 408 -1.56 21.98 19.89
C LYS A 408 -1.42 23.50 19.71
N GLU A 409 -0.68 23.95 18.70
CA GLU A 409 -0.53 25.38 18.36
C GLU A 409 -1.87 26.02 17.95
N CYS A 410 -2.77 25.23 17.34
CA CYS A 410 -4.13 25.66 17.03
C CYS A 410 -5.08 25.67 18.24
N GLY A 411 -4.59 25.36 19.45
CA GLY A 411 -5.37 25.39 20.69
C GLY A 411 -6.26 24.15 20.89
N VAL A 412 -5.99 23.03 20.24
CA VAL A 412 -6.73 21.78 20.50
C VAL A 412 -6.39 21.29 21.91
N PRO A 413 -7.38 21.05 22.79
CA PRO A 413 -7.15 20.73 24.20
C PRO A 413 -6.33 19.48 24.44
N ASN A 414 -6.55 18.42 23.63
CA ASN A 414 -5.73 17.19 23.70
C ASN A 414 -5.36 16.67 22.31
N THR A 415 -4.13 16.21 22.17
CA THR A 415 -3.60 15.70 20.92
C THR A 415 -2.86 14.38 21.15
N ILE A 416 -3.33 13.32 20.51
CA ILE A 416 -2.80 11.97 20.65
C ILE A 416 -2.05 11.58 19.36
N LYS A 417 -0.94 10.92 19.54
CA LYS A 417 -0.21 10.20 18.51
C LYS A 417 -0.24 8.73 18.90
N GLY A 418 -1.00 7.92 18.18
CA GLY A 418 -1.07 6.48 18.36
C GLY A 418 -0.15 5.75 17.39
N LYS A 419 0.10 4.48 17.68
CA LYS A 419 0.73 3.51 16.76
C LYS A 419 -0.30 2.48 16.36
N ASN A 420 -0.06 1.78 15.25
CA ASN A 420 -0.86 0.61 14.91
C ASN A 420 -0.88 -0.37 16.08
N GLY A 421 -2.07 -0.84 16.44
CA GLY A 421 -2.29 -1.72 17.59
C GLY A 421 -2.57 -1.00 18.92
N ASP A 422 -2.40 0.31 19.01
CA ASP A 422 -2.74 1.07 20.22
C ASP A 422 -4.24 1.19 20.41
N ILE A 423 -4.75 0.74 21.55
CA ILE A 423 -6.14 0.96 21.93
C ILE A 423 -6.23 2.29 22.67
N ILE A 424 -6.81 3.27 22.01
CA ILE A 424 -6.99 4.63 22.54
C ILE A 424 -8.40 4.75 23.11
N LYS A 425 -8.50 4.99 24.42
CA LYS A 425 -9.76 5.35 25.06
C LYS A 425 -10.02 6.84 24.92
N ILE A 426 -11.10 7.20 24.23
CA ILE A 426 -11.56 8.58 24.05
C ILE A 426 -12.45 8.95 25.23
N ASP A 427 -11.98 9.83 26.10
CA ASP A 427 -12.75 10.25 27.29
C ASP A 427 -13.66 11.42 26.92
N SER A 428 -14.97 11.17 26.92
CA SER A 428 -15.97 12.17 26.54
C SER A 428 -16.21 13.25 27.61
N LYS A 429 -15.97 12.90 28.88
CA LYS A 429 -16.17 13.84 29.99
C LYS A 429 -14.93 14.72 30.21
N ASN A 430 -13.77 14.12 30.14
CA ASN A 430 -12.48 14.78 30.36
C ASN A 430 -11.56 14.48 29.16
N PRO A 431 -11.63 15.25 28.06
CA PRO A 431 -10.85 15.01 26.85
C PRO A 431 -9.35 14.89 27.11
N GLU A 432 -8.81 15.62 28.08
CA GLU A 432 -7.40 15.56 28.49
C GLU A 432 -6.99 14.22 29.08
N LYS A 433 -7.94 13.37 29.51
CA LYS A 433 -7.71 12.00 29.98
C LYS A 433 -7.75 10.95 28.88
N THR A 434 -7.98 11.36 27.63
CA THR A 434 -7.86 10.48 26.47
C THR A 434 -6.42 9.98 26.35
N LYS A 435 -6.25 8.68 26.27
CA LYS A 435 -4.91 8.04 26.27
C LYS A 435 -4.94 6.62 25.69
N VAL A 436 -3.79 6.13 25.34
CA VAL A 436 -3.56 4.71 25.07
C VAL A 436 -3.76 3.93 26.37
N ILE A 437 -4.60 2.91 26.34
CA ILE A 437 -4.92 2.06 27.50
C ILE A 437 -4.37 0.64 27.37
N ASN A 438 -4.08 0.21 26.15
CA ASN A 438 -3.48 -1.08 25.86
C ASN A 438 -2.85 -1.05 24.46
N HIS A 439 -2.08 -2.10 24.12
CA HIS A 439 -1.48 -2.31 22.81
C HIS A 439 -1.66 -3.76 22.38
N ILE A 440 -1.99 -3.99 21.11
CA ILE A 440 -2.06 -5.29 20.45
C ILE A 440 -0.87 -5.39 19.51
N ASN A 441 -0.07 -6.44 19.65
CA ASN A 441 1.00 -6.72 18.70
C ASN A 441 0.38 -7.15 17.37
N LEU A 442 0.66 -6.43 16.32
CA LEU A 442 0.19 -6.69 14.97
C LEU A 442 1.32 -7.28 14.12
N THR A 443 0.96 -8.21 13.26
CA THR A 443 1.86 -8.75 12.24
C THR A 443 1.17 -8.64 10.89
N ASN A 444 1.47 -7.56 10.16
CA ASN A 444 0.95 -7.38 8.81
C ASN A 444 1.27 -8.59 7.92
N VAL A 445 0.50 -8.78 6.87
CA VAL A 445 0.63 -9.91 5.96
C VAL A 445 1.14 -9.46 4.59
N ALA A 446 2.14 -10.18 4.07
CA ALA A 446 2.60 -10.02 2.70
C ALA A 446 1.62 -10.67 1.73
N VAL A 447 1.30 -9.98 0.65
CA VAL A 447 0.53 -10.53 -0.46
C VAL A 447 1.48 -11.19 -1.46
N ASP A 448 1.51 -12.52 -1.46
CA ASP A 448 2.38 -13.35 -2.31
C ASP A 448 1.54 -14.10 -3.35
N GLY A 449 1.24 -13.46 -4.45
CA GLY A 449 0.27 -13.96 -5.43
C GLY A 449 -1.12 -14.07 -4.80
N LYS A 450 -1.64 -15.30 -4.66
CA LYS A 450 -2.93 -15.57 -3.99
C LYS A 450 -2.79 -15.89 -2.50
N ARG A 451 -1.57 -15.96 -1.96
CA ARG A 451 -1.33 -16.32 -0.55
C ARG A 451 -1.09 -15.09 0.31
N LEU A 452 -1.54 -15.17 1.55
CA LEU A 452 -1.22 -14.21 2.59
C LEU A 452 -0.21 -14.84 3.54
N LEU A 453 0.94 -14.21 3.69
CA LEU A 453 2.03 -14.71 4.54
C LEU A 453 2.34 -13.68 5.63
N PRO A 454 2.29 -14.06 6.92
CA PRO A 454 2.74 -13.16 7.99
C PRO A 454 4.16 -12.66 7.72
N LEU A 455 4.41 -11.35 7.90
CA LEU A 455 5.71 -10.74 7.62
C LEU A 455 6.86 -11.34 8.45
N ASN A 456 6.55 -11.88 9.63
CA ASN A 456 7.50 -12.57 10.51
C ASN A 456 7.62 -14.08 10.23
N SER A 457 6.99 -14.60 9.17
CA SER A 457 7.06 -16.02 8.83
C SER A 457 8.46 -16.44 8.39
N HIS A 458 8.81 -17.71 8.64
CA HIS A 458 10.08 -18.28 8.19
C HIS A 458 10.25 -18.18 6.66
N ILE A 459 9.16 -18.33 5.89
CA ILE A 459 9.17 -18.23 4.41
C ILE A 459 9.70 -16.85 3.96
N ILE A 460 9.23 -15.78 4.58
CA ILE A 460 9.71 -14.42 4.29
C ILE A 460 11.19 -14.26 4.69
N GLY A 461 11.57 -14.80 5.83
CA GLY A 461 12.97 -14.80 6.29
C GLY A 461 13.90 -15.57 5.34
N GLU A 462 13.47 -16.72 4.86
CA GLU A 462 14.21 -17.52 3.87
C GLU A 462 14.35 -16.78 2.53
N ARG A 463 13.29 -16.17 2.01
CA ARG A 463 13.35 -15.37 0.78
C ARG A 463 14.37 -14.23 0.85
N LYS A 464 14.35 -13.47 1.95
CA LYS A 464 15.33 -12.40 2.16
C LYS A 464 16.75 -12.96 2.11
N LYS A 465 17.00 -14.04 2.84
CA LYS A 465 18.32 -14.68 2.89
C LYS A 465 18.76 -15.25 1.54
N ILE A 466 17.83 -15.88 0.80
CA ILE A 466 18.09 -16.38 -0.56
C ILE A 466 18.43 -15.22 -1.51
N ALA A 467 17.69 -14.13 -1.46
CA ALA A 467 17.95 -12.97 -2.30
C ALA A 467 19.28 -12.28 -1.97
N GLU A 468 19.70 -12.29 -0.71
CA GLU A 468 20.95 -11.66 -0.27
C GLU A 468 22.19 -12.50 -0.59
N SER A 469 22.10 -13.83 -0.54
CA SER A 469 23.30 -14.69 -0.53
C SER A 469 23.17 -15.97 -1.38
N GLY A 470 22.09 -16.13 -2.14
CA GLY A 470 21.88 -17.32 -2.99
C GLY A 470 21.65 -18.61 -2.21
N VAL A 471 21.61 -19.73 -2.92
CA VAL A 471 21.32 -21.08 -2.38
C VAL A 471 22.47 -22.03 -2.68
N PHE A 472 22.89 -22.80 -1.68
CA PHE A 472 23.85 -23.89 -1.84
C PHE A 472 23.18 -25.20 -1.42
N VAL A 473 23.03 -26.11 -2.38
CA VAL A 473 22.31 -27.38 -2.22
C VAL A 473 23.31 -28.51 -2.07
N VAL A 474 23.10 -29.39 -1.08
CA VAL A 474 23.87 -30.62 -0.85
C VAL A 474 22.91 -31.77 -0.65
N ILE A 475 23.09 -32.84 -1.42
CA ILE A 475 22.35 -34.09 -1.28
C ILE A 475 23.33 -35.21 -1.03
N ILE A 476 23.15 -35.94 0.06
CA ILE A 476 24.00 -37.07 0.47
C ILE A 476 23.16 -38.33 0.48
N LYS A 477 23.57 -39.34 -0.29
CA LYS A 477 22.92 -40.65 -0.30
C LYS A 477 23.64 -41.60 0.67
N VAL A 478 22.88 -42.27 1.51
CA VAL A 478 23.41 -43.17 2.52
C VAL A 478 22.64 -44.49 2.55
N ASP A 479 23.32 -45.56 2.99
CA ASP A 479 22.67 -46.84 3.30
C ASP A 479 21.94 -46.82 4.65
N ARG A 480 21.32 -47.94 5.03
CA ARG A 480 20.57 -48.08 6.29
C ARG A 480 21.45 -47.88 7.55
N LEU A 481 22.78 -47.99 7.41
CA LEU A 481 23.75 -47.77 8.49
C LEU A 481 24.38 -46.37 8.47
N PHE A 482 23.81 -45.43 7.69
CA PHE A 482 24.34 -44.10 7.45
C PHE A 482 25.72 -44.05 6.76
N LYS A 483 26.14 -45.13 6.08
CA LYS A 483 27.35 -45.07 5.30
C LYS A 483 27.05 -44.40 3.95
N MET A 484 27.86 -43.41 3.57
CA MET A 484 27.73 -42.72 2.29
C MET A 484 27.95 -43.70 1.10
N ILE A 485 27.03 -43.68 0.15
CA ILE A 485 27.04 -44.58 -1.03
C ILE A 485 27.80 -43.91 -2.17
N ASP A 486 27.55 -42.64 -2.44
CA ASP A 486 28.13 -41.87 -3.53
C ASP A 486 28.74 -40.56 -3.02
N ASN A 487 29.47 -39.86 -3.89
CA ASN A 487 29.88 -38.47 -3.61
C ASN A 487 28.66 -37.57 -3.36
N PRO A 488 28.76 -36.58 -2.46
CA PRO A 488 27.71 -35.60 -2.27
C PRO A 488 27.37 -34.91 -3.59
N MET A 489 26.10 -34.79 -3.90
CA MET A 489 25.63 -33.98 -5.04
C MET A 489 25.54 -32.53 -4.60
N ILE A 490 26.17 -31.63 -5.36
CA ILE A 490 26.26 -30.20 -5.01
C ILE A 490 25.72 -29.35 -6.16
N SER A 491 24.97 -28.31 -5.80
CA SER A 491 24.56 -27.24 -6.71
C SER A 491 24.61 -25.88 -6.01
N ALA A 492 25.15 -24.91 -6.69
CA ALA A 492 25.21 -23.51 -6.22
C ALA A 492 24.37 -22.62 -7.15
N VAL A 493 23.46 -21.82 -6.58
CA VAL A 493 22.58 -20.95 -7.36
C VAL A 493 22.64 -19.54 -6.79
N GLY A 494 23.14 -18.62 -7.61
CA GLY A 494 23.23 -17.19 -7.26
C GLY A 494 24.23 -16.85 -6.15
N ASN A 495 25.25 -17.69 -5.93
CA ASN A 495 26.27 -17.48 -4.91
C ASN A 495 27.69 -17.87 -5.32
N TYR A 496 27.90 -19.01 -5.95
CA TYR A 496 29.23 -19.56 -6.23
C TYR A 496 29.29 -20.23 -7.60
N ASP A 497 30.34 -19.94 -8.37
CA ASP A 497 30.60 -20.62 -9.63
C ASP A 497 31.57 -21.80 -9.40
N LEU A 498 31.00 -22.97 -9.22
CA LEU A 498 31.76 -24.23 -8.94
C LEU A 498 32.77 -24.61 -10.02
N LEU A 499 32.74 -23.98 -11.21
CA LEU A 499 33.65 -24.27 -12.33
C LEU A 499 34.80 -23.28 -12.43
N HIS A 500 34.62 -22.02 -12.01
CA HIS A 500 35.57 -20.96 -12.30
C HIS A 500 36.12 -20.26 -11.05
N GLU A 501 35.63 -20.63 -9.85
CA GLU A 501 36.10 -20.02 -8.61
C GLU A 501 37.19 -20.85 -7.91
N LYS A 502 37.77 -20.26 -6.85
CA LYS A 502 38.93 -20.80 -6.11
C LYS A 502 38.68 -22.18 -5.51
N LEU A 503 37.48 -22.46 -5.01
CA LEU A 503 37.08 -23.75 -4.48
C LEU A 503 36.31 -24.51 -5.55
N THR A 504 36.85 -25.67 -5.98
CA THR A 504 36.20 -26.51 -6.97
C THR A 504 35.10 -27.36 -6.35
N LYS A 505 34.27 -27.94 -7.21
CA LYS A 505 33.24 -28.90 -6.79
C LYS A 505 33.82 -30.04 -5.96
N GLU A 506 34.97 -30.60 -6.38
CA GLU A 506 35.67 -31.69 -5.70
C GLU A 506 36.11 -31.28 -4.29
N MET A 507 36.62 -30.06 -4.12
CA MET A 507 37.01 -29.55 -2.79
C MET A 507 35.83 -29.47 -1.84
N PHE A 508 34.68 -29.00 -2.32
CA PHE A 508 33.45 -28.99 -1.50
C PHE A 508 32.96 -30.38 -1.17
N GLU A 509 33.03 -31.34 -2.15
CA GLU A 509 32.67 -32.74 -1.91
C GLU A 509 33.51 -33.35 -0.81
N ASP A 510 34.84 -33.12 -0.81
CA ASP A 510 35.76 -33.67 0.17
C ASP A 510 35.57 -33.04 1.57
N GLU A 511 35.31 -31.76 1.63
CA GLU A 511 35.02 -31.08 2.88
C GLU A 511 33.67 -31.53 3.50
N ILE A 512 32.68 -31.80 2.67
CA ILE A 512 31.38 -32.36 3.11
C ILE A 512 31.56 -33.78 3.63
N LYS A 513 32.31 -34.65 2.89
CA LYS A 513 32.63 -36.01 3.33
C LYS A 513 33.35 -36.00 4.68
N THR A 514 34.35 -35.11 4.81
CA THR A 514 35.12 -34.96 6.06
C THR A 514 34.21 -34.58 7.22
N ALA A 515 33.33 -33.57 7.04
CA ALA A 515 32.40 -33.14 8.06
C ALA A 515 31.39 -34.25 8.43
N TYR A 516 30.87 -34.95 7.42
CA TYR A 516 29.95 -36.07 7.59
C TYR A 516 30.57 -37.22 8.40
N ASN A 517 31.78 -37.68 7.99
CA ASN A 517 32.50 -38.79 8.66
C ASN A 517 32.88 -38.42 10.09
N ASN A 518 33.33 -37.18 10.33
CA ASN A 518 33.61 -36.71 11.67
C ASN A 518 32.34 -36.68 12.55
N GLY A 519 31.19 -36.36 11.94
CA GLY A 519 29.90 -36.43 12.60
C GLY A 519 29.52 -37.87 12.99
N LEU A 520 29.72 -38.83 12.10
CA LEU A 520 29.50 -40.27 12.39
C LEU A 520 30.39 -40.77 13.54
N ILE A 521 31.68 -40.41 13.55
CA ILE A 521 32.59 -40.75 14.64
C ILE A 521 32.08 -40.21 15.97
N LYS A 522 31.60 -38.95 16.00
CA LYS A 522 31.04 -38.35 17.22
C LYS A 522 29.74 -39.04 17.68
N ILE A 523 28.90 -39.51 16.75
CA ILE A 523 27.69 -40.29 17.06
C ILE A 523 28.04 -41.63 17.68
N SER A 524 29.10 -42.28 17.20
CA SER A 524 29.53 -43.62 17.64
C SER A 524 30.32 -43.63 18.94
N ASN A 525 30.73 -42.47 19.48
CA ASN A 525 31.51 -42.37 20.70
C ASN A 525 30.63 -42.16 21.96
N PRO A 526 30.55 -43.14 22.88
CA PRO A 526 29.69 -43.12 24.06
C PRO A 526 30.03 -41.98 25.07
N GLU A 527 31.25 -41.45 25.05
CA GLU A 527 31.72 -40.44 25.99
C GLU A 527 31.08 -39.06 25.81
N ASN A 528 30.40 -38.82 24.67
CA ASN A 528 29.80 -37.49 24.39
C ASN A 528 28.43 -37.20 25.06
N GLY A 529 27.89 -38.13 25.86
CA GLY A 529 26.68 -37.93 26.65
C GLY A 529 25.38 -37.70 25.84
N ASN A 530 25.45 -37.74 24.52
CA ASN A 530 24.29 -37.58 23.64
C ASN A 530 23.72 -38.96 23.28
N ASN A 531 22.47 -39.22 23.65
CA ASN A 531 21.80 -40.46 23.27
C ASN A 531 21.24 -40.32 21.84
N PHE A 532 21.92 -40.98 20.86
CA PHE A 532 21.54 -41.02 19.46
C PHE A 532 20.80 -42.34 19.10
N ASP A 533 19.87 -42.77 19.95
CA ASP A 533 19.12 -44.01 19.73
C ASP A 533 18.10 -43.92 18.58
N ASP A 534 17.83 -42.70 18.09
CA ASP A 534 16.88 -42.39 17.04
C ASP A 534 17.62 -41.91 15.76
N ASP A 535 17.22 -42.42 14.62
CA ASP A 535 17.77 -42.06 13.31
C ASP A 535 17.53 -40.59 12.96
N ASP A 536 16.40 -39.98 13.38
CA ASP A 536 16.11 -38.57 13.17
C ASP A 536 17.07 -37.65 13.93
N LYS A 537 17.47 -38.07 15.14
CA LYS A 537 18.49 -37.33 15.94
C LYS A 537 19.86 -37.43 15.30
N LYS A 538 20.23 -38.62 14.76
CA LYS A 538 21.49 -38.80 14.02
C LYS A 538 21.55 -37.92 12.79
N GLU A 539 20.49 -37.93 11.98
CA GLU A 539 20.38 -37.09 10.78
C GLU A 539 20.48 -35.60 11.13
N THR A 540 19.71 -35.13 12.09
CA THR A 540 19.75 -33.73 12.56
C THR A 540 21.15 -33.31 12.99
N PHE A 541 21.87 -34.17 13.71
CA PHE A 541 23.24 -33.89 14.13
C PHE A 541 24.22 -33.81 12.96
N LEU A 542 24.14 -34.74 12.01
CA LEU A 542 24.98 -34.76 10.80
C LEU A 542 24.73 -33.52 9.94
N LEU A 543 23.47 -33.15 9.73
CA LEU A 543 23.11 -31.91 9.03
C LEU A 543 23.71 -30.68 9.68
N LYS A 544 23.73 -30.61 11.03
CA LYS A 544 24.32 -29.51 11.79
C LYS A 544 25.85 -29.44 11.62
N GLU A 545 26.56 -30.58 11.64
CA GLU A 545 28.02 -30.61 11.46
C GLU A 545 28.40 -30.16 10.03
N ILE A 546 27.69 -30.61 9.00
CA ILE A 546 27.91 -30.18 7.61
C ILE A 546 27.62 -28.68 7.46
N ASN A 547 26.48 -28.21 7.99
CA ASN A 547 26.10 -26.80 7.92
C ASN A 547 27.16 -25.91 8.59
N LYS A 548 27.71 -26.33 9.75
CA LYS A 548 28.77 -25.62 10.46
C LYS A 548 30.04 -25.54 9.61
N LYS A 549 30.46 -26.65 8.98
CA LYS A 549 31.66 -26.70 8.15
C LYS A 549 31.53 -25.84 6.91
N LEU A 550 30.44 -25.99 6.16
CA LEU A 550 30.15 -25.18 4.99
C LEU A 550 30.03 -23.70 5.35
N GLY A 551 29.33 -23.39 6.44
CA GLY A 551 29.21 -22.03 6.92
C GLY A 551 30.54 -21.36 7.26
N HIS A 552 31.53 -22.14 7.74
CA HIS A 552 32.89 -21.65 7.96
C HIS A 552 33.62 -21.39 6.63
N ILE A 553 33.56 -22.33 5.69
CA ILE A 553 34.20 -22.22 4.37
C ILE A 553 33.69 -20.96 3.65
N PHE A 554 32.38 -20.81 3.52
CA PHE A 554 31.78 -19.64 2.86
C PHE A 554 32.08 -18.31 3.59
N GLN A 555 32.16 -18.34 4.93
CA GLN A 555 32.52 -17.14 5.68
C GLN A 555 33.97 -16.72 5.43
N VAL A 556 34.89 -17.68 5.28
CA VAL A 556 36.32 -17.39 5.02
C VAL A 556 36.54 -16.96 3.57
N ASP A 557 35.89 -17.63 2.61
CA ASP A 557 36.12 -17.40 1.18
C ASP A 557 35.32 -16.21 0.63
N MET A 558 34.01 -16.10 0.99
CA MET A 558 33.11 -15.08 0.46
C MET A 558 32.73 -13.98 1.45
N GLY A 559 33.06 -14.12 2.73
CA GLY A 559 32.64 -13.18 3.78
C GLY A 559 31.15 -13.26 4.14
N LYS A 560 30.37 -14.15 3.51
CA LYS A 560 28.93 -14.34 3.78
C LYS A 560 28.52 -15.80 3.56
N LYS A 561 27.42 -16.20 4.20
CA LYS A 561 26.89 -17.58 4.12
C LYS A 561 25.65 -17.63 3.23
N PRO A 562 25.60 -18.54 2.24
CA PRO A 562 24.38 -18.77 1.46
C PRO A 562 23.28 -19.42 2.29
N PHE A 563 22.08 -19.51 1.71
CA PHE A 563 21.03 -20.36 2.23
C PHE A 563 21.36 -21.82 1.90
N PHE A 564 21.63 -22.64 2.93
CA PHE A 564 21.95 -24.05 2.75
C PHE A 564 20.69 -24.92 2.68
N VAL A 565 20.59 -25.75 1.65
CA VAL A 565 19.61 -26.84 1.53
C VAL A 565 20.38 -28.15 1.58
N ILE A 566 20.46 -28.76 2.74
CA ILE A 566 21.20 -30.02 2.95
C ILE A 566 20.21 -31.15 3.22
N LYS A 567 20.28 -32.23 2.47
CA LYS A 567 19.42 -33.42 2.60
C LYS A 567 20.27 -34.68 2.67
N ILE A 568 19.92 -35.57 3.59
CA ILE A 568 20.43 -36.96 3.64
C ILE A 568 19.29 -37.86 3.17
N ILE A 569 19.56 -38.71 2.19
CA ILE A 569 18.59 -39.64 1.59
C ILE A 569 19.07 -41.06 1.87
N LYS A 570 18.29 -41.82 2.64
CA LYS A 570 18.50 -43.25 2.86
C LYS A 570 17.95 -44.04 1.70
N ILE A 571 18.76 -44.95 1.19
CA ILE A 571 18.44 -45.83 0.05
C ILE A 571 18.49 -47.30 0.52
#